data_6ecccfe0a4d41edad175084e5a37c2bc
#
_entry.id   6ecccfe0a4d41edad175084e5a37c2bc
#
_cell.length_a   1.000
_cell.length_b   1.000
_cell.length_c   1.000
_cell.angle_alpha   90.00
_cell.angle_beta   90.00
_cell.angle_gamma   90.00
#
_symmetry.space_group_name_H-M   'P 1'
#
loop_
_entity.id
_entity.type
_entity.pdbx_description
1 polymer ?
#
loop_
_entity_poly.entity_id
_entity_poly.type
_entity_poly.pdbx_seq_one_letter_code
_entity_poly.pdbx_strand_id
1 'polypeptide(L)'
;MTSRVRRVSPLCVDLGPLRDRSQPKLVHKILFSMPAATPPKKLMEAVKDFAREEFALKHRYAMVLHTDEPHPHVHMVVKAVSEQGVRLNIRKATLRDWRKEFARHLRAHGVEANATERAVRANYLASKLDGIYRAEERGESQRTRMRVEVVAQELLKGELRVESGRYDFLRRENR
;
A
#
# COMPACT_ATOMS: atom_id res chain seq x y z
N MET A 1 -16.72 20.46 -4.04
CA MET A 1 -16.25 19.44 -3.05
C MET A 1 -15.70 18.27 -3.85
N THR A 2 -14.42 18.25 -4.14
CA THR A 2 -13.76 17.17 -4.87
C THR A 2 -13.18 16.21 -3.84
N SER A 3 -13.86 15.12 -3.59
CA SER A 3 -13.38 14.03 -2.73
C SER A 3 -12.10 13.45 -3.32
N ARG A 4 -11.00 13.68 -2.63
CA ARG A 4 -9.68 13.15 -2.98
C ARG A 4 -9.67 11.63 -2.72
N VAL A 5 -10.04 10.84 -3.73
CA VAL A 5 -9.94 9.39 -3.68
C VAL A 5 -8.47 9.01 -3.42
N ARG A 6 -8.17 8.58 -2.20
CA ARG A 6 -6.85 8.03 -1.86
C ARG A 6 -6.70 6.69 -2.58
N ARG A 7 -5.93 6.69 -3.65
CA ARG A 7 -5.62 5.45 -4.38
C ARG A 7 -4.61 4.65 -3.57
N VAL A 8 -5.07 3.63 -2.89
CA VAL A 8 -4.22 2.64 -2.22
C VAL A 8 -3.61 1.73 -3.30
N SER A 9 -2.33 1.41 -3.19
CA SER A 9 -1.72 0.42 -4.08
C SER A 9 -2.38 -0.94 -3.82
N PRO A 10 -2.95 -1.60 -4.84
CA PRO A 10 -3.81 -2.77 -4.65
C PRO A 10 -3.07 -4.03 -4.20
N LEU A 11 -1.75 -4.02 -4.15
CA LEU A 11 -0.95 -5.17 -3.77
C LEU A 11 0.11 -4.76 -2.75
N CYS A 12 0.03 -5.30 -1.55
CA CYS A 12 1.07 -5.26 -0.53
C CYS A 12 1.57 -6.69 -0.27
N VAL A 13 2.86 -6.91 -0.40
CA VAL A 13 3.49 -8.15 0.08
C VAL A 13 4.04 -7.85 1.45
N ASP A 14 3.41 -8.41 2.47
CA ASP A 14 3.94 -8.36 3.83
C ASP A 14 5.11 -9.34 3.93
N LEU A 15 6.30 -8.80 4.04
CA LEU A 15 7.53 -9.59 4.24
C LEU A 15 7.71 -10.02 5.70
N GLY A 16 6.76 -9.64 6.58
CA GLY A 16 6.79 -9.95 8.00
C GLY A 16 7.94 -9.26 8.77
N PRO A 17 7.94 -9.29 10.12
CA PRO A 17 9.04 -8.79 10.92
C PRO A 17 10.35 -9.52 10.57
N LEU A 18 11.49 -8.81 10.72
CA LEU A 18 12.83 -9.33 10.48
C LEU A 18 13.04 -10.64 11.27
N ARG A 19 12.72 -11.76 10.64
CA ARG A 19 13.02 -13.08 11.18
C ARG A 19 14.51 -13.36 10.98
N ASP A 20 15.07 -14.11 11.90
CA ASP A 20 16.36 -14.75 11.77
C ASP A 20 16.55 -15.27 10.33
N ARG A 21 17.55 -14.73 9.65
CA ARG A 21 17.84 -15.04 8.24
C ARG A 21 18.27 -16.48 7.99
N SER A 22 18.43 -17.27 9.06
CA SER A 22 18.89 -18.66 9.01
C SER A 22 17.81 -19.64 8.52
N GLN A 23 16.51 -19.31 8.67
CA GLN A 23 15.43 -20.21 8.30
C GLN A 23 14.74 -19.80 6.98
N PRO A 24 14.65 -20.71 6.00
CA PRO A 24 13.97 -20.43 4.74
C PRO A 24 12.47 -20.25 4.96
N LYS A 25 11.89 -19.22 4.34
CA LYS A 25 10.43 -18.97 4.40
C LYS A 25 9.68 -20.16 3.81
N LEU A 26 8.72 -20.69 4.56
CA LEU A 26 7.85 -21.79 4.11
C LEU A 26 6.69 -21.29 3.24
N VAL A 27 6.22 -20.08 3.52
CA VAL A 27 5.09 -19.45 2.81
C VAL A 27 5.35 -17.97 2.56
N HIS A 28 4.69 -17.45 1.53
CA HIS A 28 4.59 -16.02 1.26
C HIS A 28 3.17 -15.56 1.55
N LYS A 29 3.03 -14.46 2.31
CA LYS A 29 1.75 -13.79 2.52
C LYS A 29 1.63 -12.66 1.50
N ILE A 30 0.53 -12.62 0.77
CA ILE A 30 0.21 -11.61 -0.22
C ILE A 30 -1.13 -10.98 0.17
N LEU A 31 -1.16 -9.66 0.24
CA LEU A 31 -2.35 -8.89 0.56
C LEU A 31 -2.83 -8.13 -0.68
N PHE A 32 -4.08 -8.38 -1.07
CA PHE A 32 -4.78 -7.65 -2.12
C PHE A 32 -5.80 -6.73 -1.45
N SER A 33 -5.59 -5.43 -1.48
CA SER A 33 -6.47 -4.44 -0.87
C SER A 33 -6.97 -3.45 -1.91
N MET A 34 -8.25 -3.09 -1.80
CA MET A 34 -8.90 -2.14 -2.69
C MET A 34 -9.61 -1.04 -1.89
N PRO A 35 -9.89 0.13 -2.50
CA PRO A 35 -10.66 1.19 -1.86
C PRO A 35 -12.05 0.72 -1.40
N ALA A 36 -12.61 1.38 -0.39
CA ALA A 36 -13.89 1.05 0.24
C ALA A 36 -15.08 0.93 -0.76
N ALA A 37 -15.03 1.68 -1.86
CA ALA A 37 -16.08 1.62 -2.89
C ALA A 37 -16.03 0.34 -3.76
N THR A 38 -15.05 -0.54 -3.58
CA THR A 38 -14.90 -1.75 -4.39
C THR A 38 -15.80 -2.86 -3.85
N PRO A 39 -16.66 -3.49 -4.69
CA PRO A 39 -17.48 -4.62 -4.28
C PRO A 39 -16.60 -5.81 -3.86
N PRO A 40 -16.73 -6.33 -2.61
CA PRO A 40 -15.85 -7.40 -2.10
C PRO A 40 -15.91 -8.70 -2.92
N LYS A 41 -17.09 -9.04 -3.47
CA LYS A 41 -17.25 -10.21 -4.32
C LYS A 41 -16.41 -10.12 -5.59
N LYS A 42 -16.44 -8.98 -6.28
CA LYS A 42 -15.62 -8.75 -7.49
C LYS A 42 -14.13 -8.78 -7.20
N LEU A 43 -13.71 -8.23 -6.06
CA LEU A 43 -12.32 -8.34 -5.59
C LEU A 43 -11.92 -9.82 -5.43
N MET A 44 -12.75 -10.62 -4.76
CA MET A 44 -12.47 -12.04 -4.53
C MET A 44 -12.40 -12.83 -5.85
N GLU A 45 -13.27 -12.55 -6.81
CA GLU A 45 -13.27 -13.18 -8.13
C GLU A 45 -11.99 -12.82 -8.91
N ALA A 46 -11.61 -11.54 -8.93
CA ALA A 46 -10.37 -11.11 -9.58
C ALA A 46 -9.12 -11.74 -8.95
N VAL A 47 -9.07 -11.89 -7.61
CA VAL A 47 -7.96 -12.57 -6.93
C VAL A 47 -7.96 -14.07 -7.22
N LYS A 48 -9.11 -14.72 -7.32
CA LYS A 48 -9.20 -16.15 -7.71
C LYS A 48 -8.65 -16.38 -9.11
N ASP A 49 -9.02 -15.53 -10.07
CA ASP A 49 -8.54 -15.66 -11.44
C ASP A 49 -7.04 -15.40 -11.55
N PHE A 50 -6.56 -14.35 -10.88
CA PHE A 50 -5.13 -14.09 -10.75
C PHE A 50 -4.38 -15.28 -10.13
N ALA A 51 -4.87 -15.83 -9.02
CA ALA A 51 -4.23 -16.94 -8.33
C ALA A 51 -4.22 -18.21 -9.17
N ARG A 52 -5.29 -18.45 -9.93
CA ARG A 52 -5.38 -19.59 -10.85
C ARG A 52 -4.37 -19.47 -11.99
N GLU A 53 -4.23 -18.31 -12.57
CA GLU A 53 -3.29 -18.08 -13.68
C GLU A 53 -1.84 -18.15 -13.21
N GLU A 54 -1.51 -17.57 -12.07
CA GLU A 54 -0.13 -17.44 -11.61
C GLU A 54 0.36 -18.67 -10.84
N PHE A 55 -0.49 -19.30 -10.03
CA PHE A 55 -0.05 -20.31 -9.03
C PHE A 55 -0.64 -21.71 -9.21
N ALA A 56 -1.82 -21.89 -9.87
CA ALA A 56 -2.58 -23.15 -9.77
C ALA A 56 -1.81 -24.42 -10.14
N LEU A 57 -0.90 -24.36 -11.09
CA LEU A 57 -0.09 -25.51 -11.54
C LEU A 57 1.31 -25.56 -10.91
N LYS A 58 1.68 -24.58 -10.11
CA LYS A 58 3.04 -24.41 -9.59
C LYS A 58 3.10 -24.49 -8.08
N HIS A 59 2.25 -23.74 -7.40
CA HIS A 59 2.29 -23.59 -5.94
C HIS A 59 0.91 -23.76 -5.32
N ARG A 60 0.84 -24.44 -4.19
CA ARG A 60 -0.38 -24.48 -3.38
C ARG A 60 -0.61 -23.12 -2.74
N TYR A 61 -1.86 -22.70 -2.72
CA TYR A 61 -2.26 -21.44 -2.10
C TYR A 61 -3.61 -21.59 -1.39
N ALA A 62 -3.84 -20.72 -0.42
CA ALA A 62 -5.12 -20.52 0.24
C ALA A 62 -5.40 -19.02 0.31
N MET A 63 -6.68 -18.62 0.30
CA MET A 63 -7.05 -17.23 0.38
C MET A 63 -8.31 -17.04 1.22
N VAL A 64 -8.42 -15.88 1.84
CA VAL A 64 -9.58 -15.47 2.63
C VAL A 64 -9.89 -14.00 2.35
N LEU A 65 -11.18 -13.69 2.15
CA LEU A 65 -11.69 -12.33 2.02
C LEU A 65 -12.03 -11.79 3.40
N HIS A 66 -11.57 -10.60 3.70
CA HIS A 66 -11.91 -9.82 4.89
C HIS A 66 -12.72 -8.60 4.49
N THR A 67 -13.78 -8.34 5.25
CA THR A 67 -14.70 -7.21 5.07
C THR A 67 -15.01 -6.51 6.39
N ASP A 68 -14.23 -6.80 7.41
CA ASP A 68 -14.28 -6.23 8.76
C ASP A 68 -13.80 -4.77 8.80
N GLU A 69 -12.96 -4.38 7.83
CA GLU A 69 -12.51 -3.01 7.65
C GLU A 69 -13.23 -2.32 6.48
N PRO A 70 -13.23 -0.96 6.43
CA PRO A 70 -13.84 -0.21 5.34
C PRO A 70 -13.28 -0.55 3.96
N HIS A 71 -12.04 -1.04 3.90
CA HIS A 71 -11.34 -1.41 2.69
C HIS A 71 -11.37 -2.93 2.51
N PRO A 72 -12.12 -3.47 1.52
CA PRO A 72 -12.15 -4.91 1.29
C PRO A 72 -10.75 -5.40 0.91
N HIS A 73 -10.33 -6.49 1.53
CA HIS A 73 -9.01 -7.05 1.29
C HIS A 73 -9.03 -8.58 1.32
N VAL A 74 -8.13 -9.18 0.54
CA VAL A 74 -7.94 -10.62 0.47
C VAL A 74 -6.53 -10.95 0.93
N HIS A 75 -6.45 -11.77 1.96
CA HIS A 75 -5.19 -12.40 2.35
C HIS A 75 -5.00 -13.68 1.56
N MET A 76 -3.86 -13.80 0.90
CA MET A 76 -3.47 -15.03 0.22
C MET A 76 -2.14 -15.53 0.78
N VAL A 77 -2.08 -16.83 1.05
CA VAL A 77 -0.88 -17.52 1.49
C VAL A 77 -0.47 -18.48 0.38
N VAL A 78 0.76 -18.37 -0.09
CA VAL A 78 1.32 -19.20 -1.16
C VAL A 78 2.49 -20.01 -0.60
N LYS A 79 2.50 -21.34 -0.83
CA LYS A 79 3.62 -22.21 -0.45
C LYS A 79 4.88 -21.76 -1.19
N ALA A 80 5.98 -21.55 -0.47
CA ALA A 80 7.20 -21.00 -1.04
C ALA A 80 7.92 -21.96 -1.99
N VAL A 81 7.68 -23.27 -1.86
CA VAL A 81 8.26 -24.30 -2.70
C VAL A 81 7.13 -24.98 -3.48
N SER A 82 7.29 -25.09 -4.81
CA SER A 82 6.33 -25.75 -5.68
C SER A 82 6.31 -27.27 -5.42
N GLU A 83 5.35 -27.96 -6.01
CA GLU A 83 5.29 -29.42 -5.95
C GLU A 83 6.49 -30.10 -6.67
N GLN A 84 7.15 -29.38 -7.59
CA GLN A 84 8.36 -29.81 -8.28
C GLN A 84 9.65 -29.42 -7.53
N GLY A 85 9.56 -28.88 -6.31
CA GLY A 85 10.71 -28.48 -5.51
C GLY A 85 11.30 -27.11 -5.86
N VAL A 86 10.73 -26.37 -6.82
CA VAL A 86 11.21 -25.06 -7.23
C VAL A 86 10.70 -24.00 -6.26
N ARG A 87 11.61 -23.13 -5.77
CA ARG A 87 11.28 -22.06 -4.84
C ARG A 87 10.76 -20.83 -5.58
N LEU A 88 9.66 -20.27 -5.09
CA LEU A 88 9.09 -19.01 -5.56
C LEU A 88 10.05 -17.84 -5.25
N ASN A 89 10.54 -17.19 -6.29
CA ASN A 89 11.45 -16.04 -6.20
C ASN A 89 10.69 -14.75 -6.49
N ILE A 90 10.32 -14.03 -5.44
CA ILE A 90 9.58 -12.77 -5.56
C ILE A 90 10.57 -11.61 -5.62
N ARG A 91 10.77 -11.06 -6.82
CA ARG A 91 11.60 -9.87 -7.08
C ARG A 91 10.71 -8.65 -7.33
N LYS A 92 11.32 -7.46 -7.35
CA LYS A 92 10.62 -6.21 -7.69
C LYS A 92 9.93 -6.27 -9.06
N ALA A 93 10.56 -6.89 -10.04
CA ALA A 93 9.97 -7.12 -11.36
C ALA A 93 8.70 -7.98 -11.26
N THR A 94 8.79 -9.14 -10.61
CA THR A 94 7.64 -10.02 -10.36
C THR A 94 6.47 -9.28 -9.71
N LEU A 95 6.74 -8.44 -8.70
CA LEU A 95 5.68 -7.65 -8.05
C LEU A 95 5.06 -6.60 -8.98
N ARG A 96 5.83 -6.04 -9.91
CA ARG A 96 5.30 -5.13 -10.93
C ARG A 96 4.37 -5.85 -11.89
N ASP A 97 4.76 -7.02 -12.34
CA ASP A 97 3.99 -7.82 -13.27
C ASP A 97 2.70 -8.32 -12.60
N TRP A 98 2.78 -8.83 -11.37
CA TRP A 98 1.59 -9.22 -10.59
C TRP A 98 0.61 -8.06 -10.37
N ARG A 99 1.09 -6.81 -10.16
CA ARG A 99 0.21 -5.65 -10.08
C ARG A 99 -0.51 -5.38 -11.38
N LYS A 100 0.17 -5.53 -12.52
CA LYS A 100 -0.43 -5.35 -13.85
C LYS A 100 -1.50 -6.40 -14.11
N GLU A 101 -1.17 -7.67 -13.82
CA GLU A 101 -2.08 -8.79 -14.00
C GLU A 101 -3.30 -8.68 -13.05
N PHE A 102 -3.09 -8.38 -11.80
CA PHE A 102 -4.18 -8.16 -10.87
C PHE A 102 -5.09 -7.00 -11.31
N ALA A 103 -4.53 -5.89 -11.78
CA ALA A 103 -5.32 -4.80 -12.34
C ALA A 103 -6.07 -5.21 -13.63
N ARG A 104 -5.50 -6.09 -14.44
CA ARG A 104 -6.18 -6.68 -15.62
C ARG A 104 -7.40 -7.48 -15.20
N HIS A 105 -7.26 -8.38 -14.22
CA HIS A 105 -8.37 -9.17 -13.69
C HIS A 105 -9.46 -8.30 -13.04
N LEU A 106 -9.09 -7.27 -12.28
CA LEU A 106 -10.07 -6.34 -11.72
C LEU A 106 -10.91 -5.66 -12.81
N ARG A 107 -10.26 -5.18 -13.88
CA ARG A 107 -10.97 -4.58 -15.02
C ARG A 107 -11.88 -5.59 -15.74
N ALA A 108 -11.45 -6.85 -15.87
CA ALA A 108 -12.30 -7.90 -16.44
C ALA A 108 -13.59 -8.13 -15.61
N HIS A 109 -13.54 -7.92 -14.30
CA HIS A 109 -14.71 -7.96 -13.41
C HIS A 109 -15.42 -6.59 -13.27
N GLY A 110 -15.10 -5.62 -14.13
CA GLY A 110 -15.74 -4.30 -14.14
C GLY A 110 -15.38 -3.43 -12.93
N VAL A 111 -14.18 -3.59 -12.41
CA VAL A 111 -13.59 -2.72 -11.36
C VAL A 111 -12.46 -1.91 -11.98
N GLU A 112 -12.57 -0.59 -11.95
CA GLU A 112 -11.50 0.28 -12.42
C GLU A 112 -10.25 0.14 -11.55
N ALA A 113 -9.15 -0.29 -12.15
CA ALA A 113 -7.87 -0.46 -11.47
C ALA A 113 -6.70 -0.01 -12.35
N ASN A 114 -5.72 0.63 -11.71
CA ASN A 114 -4.53 1.12 -12.37
C ASN A 114 -3.27 0.62 -11.64
N ALA A 115 -2.38 -0.01 -12.39
CA ALA A 115 -1.09 -0.54 -11.92
C ALA A 115 0.10 0.37 -12.29
N THR A 116 -0.15 1.61 -12.73
CA THR A 116 0.91 2.55 -13.11
C THR A 116 1.86 2.82 -11.93
N GLU A 117 3.15 2.82 -12.19
CA GLU A 117 4.16 3.08 -11.16
C GLU A 117 4.03 4.49 -10.59
N ARG A 118 4.41 4.65 -9.31
CA ARG A 118 4.36 5.93 -8.60
C ARG A 118 5.18 7.02 -9.31
N ALA A 119 6.34 6.67 -9.86
CA ALA A 119 7.21 7.58 -10.60
C ALA A 119 6.52 8.15 -11.85
N VAL A 120 5.83 7.30 -12.61
CA VAL A 120 5.11 7.72 -13.83
C VAL A 120 3.92 8.63 -13.50
N ARG A 121 3.35 8.51 -12.30
CA ARG A 121 2.24 9.36 -11.84
C ARG A 121 2.68 10.69 -11.23
N ALA A 122 3.95 11.07 -11.39
CA ALA A 122 4.54 12.29 -10.82
C ALA A 122 4.30 12.47 -9.31
N ASN A 123 4.16 11.37 -8.57
CA ASN A 123 3.93 11.40 -7.12
C ASN A 123 5.26 11.18 -6.39
N TYR A 124 6.09 12.23 -6.35
CA TYR A 124 7.44 12.21 -5.76
C TYR A 124 7.47 12.39 -4.23
N LEU A 125 6.33 12.54 -3.59
CA LEU A 125 6.30 12.68 -2.14
C LEU A 125 6.82 11.38 -1.49
N ALA A 126 7.86 11.51 -0.68
CA ALA A 126 8.37 10.40 0.11
C ALA A 126 7.23 9.78 0.95
N SER A 127 7.14 8.45 0.94
CA SER A 127 6.16 7.79 1.80
C SER A 127 6.58 7.99 3.26
N LYS A 128 5.70 8.57 4.06
CA LYS A 128 5.89 8.61 5.51
C LYS A 128 5.75 7.18 6.05
N LEU A 129 6.52 6.85 7.09
CA LEU A 129 6.30 5.61 7.83
C LEU A 129 4.87 5.61 8.37
N ASP A 130 4.18 4.49 8.30
CA ASP A 130 2.76 4.34 8.66
C ASP A 130 2.45 4.88 10.07
N GLY A 131 3.32 4.61 11.05
CA GLY A 131 3.18 5.14 12.41
C GLY A 131 3.23 6.66 12.49
N ILE A 132 4.07 7.32 11.67
CA ILE A 132 4.15 8.79 11.62
C ILE A 132 2.89 9.36 10.98
N TYR A 133 2.40 8.72 9.90
CA TYR A 133 1.19 9.13 9.23
C TYR A 133 -0.04 9.06 10.16
N ARG A 134 -0.21 7.94 10.86
CA ARG A 134 -1.33 7.76 11.81
C ARG A 134 -1.25 8.72 13.01
N ALA A 135 -0.04 9.03 13.51
CA ALA A 135 0.14 10.00 14.58
C ALA A 135 -0.20 11.43 14.12
N GLU A 136 0.14 11.79 12.86
CA GLU A 136 -0.25 13.08 12.29
C GLU A 136 -1.77 13.18 12.10
N GLU A 137 -2.41 12.11 11.64
CA GLU A 137 -3.87 12.05 11.41
C GLU A 137 -4.67 12.19 12.72
N ARG A 138 -4.14 11.65 13.83
CA ARG A 138 -4.71 11.82 15.17
C ARG A 138 -4.33 13.13 15.89
N GLY A 139 -3.50 13.98 15.25
CA GLY A 139 -2.99 15.20 15.89
C GLY A 139 -1.97 14.96 17.01
N GLU A 140 -1.49 13.73 17.17
CA GLU A 140 -0.59 13.30 18.26
C GLU A 140 0.90 13.38 17.87
N SER A 141 1.22 13.82 16.65
CA SER A 141 2.58 13.88 16.14
C SER A 141 3.43 14.87 16.93
N GLN A 142 4.34 14.36 17.74
CA GLN A 142 5.33 15.19 18.45
C GLN A 142 6.17 16.03 17.49
N ARG A 143 6.45 15.50 16.31
CA ARG A 143 7.20 16.19 15.27
C ARG A 143 6.46 17.42 14.71
N THR A 144 5.15 17.32 14.56
CA THR A 144 4.30 18.44 14.14
C THR A 144 4.20 19.47 15.25
N ARG A 145 4.00 19.05 16.51
CA ARG A 145 3.98 19.94 17.68
C ARG A 145 5.28 20.73 17.83
N MET A 146 6.44 20.06 17.77
CA MET A 146 7.74 20.74 17.83
C MET A 146 7.96 21.74 16.70
N ARG A 147 7.50 21.43 15.48
CA ARG A 147 7.58 22.38 14.35
C ARG A 147 6.72 23.60 14.55
N VAL A 148 5.48 23.40 15.02
CA VAL A 148 4.56 24.50 15.32
C VAL A 148 5.15 25.40 16.41
N GLU A 149 5.72 24.82 17.44
CA GLU A 149 6.35 25.57 18.54
C GLU A 149 7.58 26.37 18.09
N VAL A 150 8.44 25.78 17.27
CA VAL A 150 9.59 26.51 16.68
C VAL A 150 9.13 27.67 15.81
N VAL A 151 8.13 27.46 14.96
CA VAL A 151 7.57 28.52 14.10
C VAL A 151 6.90 29.62 14.94
N ALA A 152 6.17 29.23 16.00
CA ALA A 152 5.57 30.21 16.91
C ALA A 152 6.62 31.06 17.63
N GLN A 153 7.74 30.45 18.07
CA GLN A 153 8.85 31.17 18.66
C GLN A 153 9.56 32.10 17.68
N GLU A 154 9.77 31.66 16.42
CA GLU A 154 10.36 32.51 15.36
C GLU A 154 9.43 33.71 15.04
N LEU A 155 8.10 33.50 15.03
CA LEU A 155 7.11 34.55 14.86
C LEU A 155 7.16 35.59 15.98
N LEU A 156 7.25 35.15 17.24
CA LEU A 156 7.31 36.02 18.40
C LEU A 156 8.61 36.86 18.44
N LYS A 157 9.70 36.33 17.90
CA LYS A 157 10.99 37.00 17.80
C LYS A 157 11.11 37.95 16.61
N GLY A 158 10.13 37.95 15.69
CA GLY A 158 10.19 38.75 14.46
C GLY A 158 11.25 38.29 13.46
N GLU A 159 11.83 37.12 13.66
CA GLU A 159 12.94 36.58 12.86
C GLU A 159 12.49 35.72 11.68
N LEU A 160 11.24 35.82 11.24
CA LEU A 160 10.69 35.01 10.16
C LEU A 160 11.40 35.26 8.83
N ARG A 161 12.38 34.45 8.51
CA ARG A 161 12.87 34.30 7.13
C ARG A 161 11.94 33.34 6.38
N VAL A 162 11.15 33.91 5.46
CA VAL A 162 10.30 33.14 4.55
C VAL A 162 11.19 32.43 3.53
N GLU A 163 11.69 31.25 3.87
CA GLU A 163 12.25 30.34 2.85
C GLU A 163 11.09 29.67 2.13
N SER A 164 11.03 29.85 0.81
CA SER A 164 10.04 29.19 -0.05
C SER A 164 10.11 27.67 0.16
N GLY A 165 9.04 27.07 0.63
CA GLY A 165 8.95 25.62 0.94
C GLY A 165 8.81 25.26 2.42
N ARG A 166 9.21 26.14 3.37
CA ARG A 166 9.14 25.84 4.81
C ARG A 166 7.71 25.87 5.37
N TYR A 167 6.83 26.61 4.71
CA TYR A 167 5.44 26.89 5.15
C TYR A 167 4.35 26.27 4.26
N ASP A 168 4.70 25.52 3.24
CA ASP A 168 3.73 24.84 2.38
C ASP A 168 2.79 23.90 3.11
N PHE A 169 3.16 23.44 4.31
CA PHE A 169 2.30 22.61 5.13
C PHE A 169 1.16 23.39 5.81
N LEU A 170 1.37 24.67 6.18
CA LEU A 170 0.34 25.53 6.78
C LEU A 170 -0.73 25.97 5.77
N ARG A 171 -0.36 26.08 4.49
CA ARG A 171 -1.31 26.40 3.41
C ARG A 171 -2.28 25.28 3.06
N ARG A 172 -2.00 24.04 3.46
CA ARG A 172 -2.82 22.89 3.10
C ARG A 172 -3.95 22.59 4.09
N GLU A 173 -3.93 23.15 5.26
CA GLU A 173 -4.99 22.96 6.28
C GLU A 173 -6.16 23.95 6.14
N ASN A 174 -6.02 25.01 5.36
CA ASN A 174 -7.04 26.05 5.16
C ASN A 174 -7.77 25.96 3.80
N ARG A 175 -7.84 24.76 3.19
CA ARG A 175 -8.69 24.54 2.01
C ARG A 175 -9.59 23.34 2.17
#